data_91740082c04c61ff7ca14aa9ed013ed3
#
_entry.id   91740082c04c61ff7ca14aa9ed013ed3
#
_cell.length_a   1.000
_cell.length_b   1.000
_cell.length_c   1.000
_cell.angle_alpha   90.00
_cell.angle_beta   90.00
_cell.angle_gamma   90.00
#
_symmetry.space_group_name_H-M   'P 1'
#
loop_
_entity.id
_entity.type
_entity.pdbx_description
1 polymer ?
#
loop_
_entity_poly.entity_id
_entity_poly.type
_entity_poly.pdbx_seq_one_letter_code
_entity_poly.pdbx_strand_id
1 'polypeptide(L)'
;MSTVSTSAADQVRAAFDFTVDKFPLSGPDGMRTPWYAMFRSDNNEVVGEGSVTSRYVPHQTEDVIALVDACESVFDEASQVKTHFRNGHYVTVSPSDEYRRSIYGSNDNIFPRLIIRGGYDRSAFNVTLGIYRDACMNLAMLRSVTETYQSIRHTSGLRFAMDELVAQFETLKNGWNTLESLVHNMQAADVSMVDFLNEVYPEPDADAGQRAVTIHRNRTEKIFRRLQRERIKTGRPAIDSSFTVSAWEAYNAVQGFHQWDAPRREGFKGEFDRILQAAKAQPVRKAEDLALAAAA
;
A
#
# COMPACT_ATOMS: atom_id res chain seq x y z
N MET A 1 33.79 -6.20 -14.93
CA MET A 1 32.68 -7.16 -15.05
C MET A 1 31.41 -6.34 -15.03
N SER A 2 30.72 -6.24 -16.17
CA SER A 2 29.47 -5.52 -16.27
C SER A 2 28.41 -6.37 -15.58
N THR A 3 27.88 -5.94 -14.43
CA THR A 3 26.71 -6.57 -13.82
C THR A 3 25.55 -6.31 -14.75
N VAL A 4 25.08 -7.33 -15.46
CA VAL A 4 23.83 -7.27 -16.20
C VAL A 4 22.74 -6.97 -15.17
N SER A 5 22.15 -5.78 -15.23
CA SER A 5 21.00 -5.42 -14.40
C SER A 5 19.87 -6.36 -14.80
N THR A 6 19.41 -7.18 -13.85
CA THR A 6 18.25 -8.06 -14.06
C THR A 6 17.01 -7.16 -14.12
N SER A 7 16.20 -7.26 -15.17
CA SER A 7 14.98 -6.46 -15.30
C SER A 7 14.01 -6.70 -14.14
N ALA A 8 13.10 -5.76 -13.90
CA ALA A 8 12.06 -5.93 -12.89
C ALA A 8 11.18 -7.14 -13.19
N ALA A 9 10.84 -7.36 -14.45
CA ALA A 9 10.09 -8.53 -14.92
C ALA A 9 10.82 -9.85 -14.61
N ASP A 10 12.14 -9.92 -14.84
CA ASP A 10 12.93 -11.12 -14.52
C ASP A 10 12.98 -11.39 -13.01
N GLN A 11 13.05 -10.35 -12.18
CA GLN A 11 12.99 -10.49 -10.74
C GLN A 11 11.63 -11.06 -10.27
N VAL A 12 10.52 -10.60 -10.87
CA VAL A 12 9.18 -11.11 -10.60
C VAL A 12 9.06 -12.56 -11.06
N ARG A 13 9.53 -12.88 -12.27
CA ARG A 13 9.52 -14.24 -12.81
C ARG A 13 10.31 -15.22 -11.93
N ALA A 14 11.50 -14.82 -11.49
CA ALA A 14 12.33 -15.63 -10.60
C ALA A 14 11.69 -15.85 -9.21
N ALA A 15 10.92 -14.87 -8.72
CA ALA A 15 10.24 -14.97 -7.43
C ALA A 15 8.97 -15.82 -7.48
N PHE A 16 8.33 -15.96 -8.65
CA PHE A 16 7.03 -16.61 -8.83
C PHE A 16 7.05 -17.58 -10.02
N ASP A 17 8.07 -18.44 -10.08
CA ASP A 17 8.21 -19.45 -11.15
C ASP A 17 7.23 -20.63 -10.97
N PHE A 18 5.94 -20.30 -11.02
CA PHE A 18 4.84 -21.27 -10.94
C PHE A 18 3.56 -20.73 -11.59
N THR A 19 2.67 -21.64 -11.95
CA THR A 19 1.28 -21.33 -12.31
C THR A 19 0.33 -21.67 -11.17
N VAL A 20 -0.87 -21.12 -11.22
CA VAL A 20 -1.96 -21.47 -10.30
C VAL A 20 -3.10 -22.07 -11.08
N ASP A 21 -3.37 -23.34 -10.79
CA ASP A 21 -4.38 -24.14 -11.47
C ASP A 21 -5.58 -24.40 -10.56
N LYS A 22 -6.73 -24.57 -11.17
CA LYS A 22 -8.01 -24.76 -10.51
C LYS A 22 -8.49 -26.20 -10.68
N PHE A 23 -8.65 -26.91 -9.56
CA PHE A 23 -9.10 -28.30 -9.53
C PHE A 23 -10.46 -28.44 -8.86
N PRO A 24 -11.38 -29.26 -9.42
CA PRO A 24 -12.70 -29.47 -8.83
C PRO A 24 -12.57 -30.19 -7.48
N LEU A 25 -13.40 -29.76 -6.52
CA LEU A 25 -13.53 -30.43 -5.24
C LEU A 25 -14.65 -31.48 -5.35
N SER A 26 -14.36 -32.66 -4.81
CA SER A 26 -15.34 -33.74 -4.68
C SER A 26 -15.90 -33.78 -3.26
N GLY A 27 -17.19 -34.06 -3.14
CA GLY A 27 -17.85 -34.39 -1.90
C GLY A 27 -17.60 -35.84 -1.46
N PRO A 28 -18.27 -36.32 -0.41
CA PRO A 28 -18.27 -37.74 -0.04
C PRO A 28 -18.63 -38.62 -1.23
N ASP A 29 -18.00 -39.77 -1.30
CA ASP A 29 -18.23 -40.77 -2.37
C ASP A 29 -17.93 -40.32 -3.81
N GLY A 30 -17.07 -39.28 -3.96
CA GLY A 30 -16.73 -38.73 -5.27
C GLY A 30 -17.80 -37.85 -5.92
N MET A 31 -18.82 -37.44 -5.17
CA MET A 31 -19.86 -36.54 -5.66
C MET A 31 -19.26 -35.22 -6.16
N ARG A 32 -19.61 -34.81 -7.37
CA ARG A 32 -19.18 -33.53 -7.95
C ARG A 32 -19.76 -32.36 -7.17
N THR A 33 -18.91 -31.40 -6.82
CA THR A 33 -19.32 -30.14 -6.21
C THR A 33 -19.17 -28.98 -7.21
N PRO A 34 -19.85 -27.85 -7.05
CA PRO A 34 -19.65 -26.65 -7.88
C PRO A 34 -18.37 -25.88 -7.49
N TRP A 35 -17.56 -26.39 -6.57
CA TRP A 35 -16.45 -25.72 -5.96
C TRP A 35 -15.11 -26.24 -6.47
N TYR A 36 -14.12 -25.37 -6.48
CA TYR A 36 -12.76 -25.66 -6.91
C TYR A 36 -11.76 -25.15 -5.85
N ALA A 37 -10.69 -25.89 -5.67
CA ALA A 37 -9.50 -25.42 -4.97
C ALA A 37 -8.45 -24.96 -5.98
N MET A 38 -7.58 -24.06 -5.57
CA MET A 38 -6.47 -23.57 -6.38
C MET A 38 -5.16 -24.11 -5.83
N PHE A 39 -4.25 -24.53 -6.69
CA PHE A 39 -2.98 -25.13 -6.34
C PHE A 39 -1.85 -24.48 -7.13
N ARG A 40 -0.70 -24.36 -6.52
CA ARG A 40 0.54 -23.99 -7.20
C ARG A 40 1.10 -25.20 -7.95
N SER A 41 1.63 -24.96 -9.15
CA SER A 41 2.18 -26.04 -9.98
C SER A 41 3.54 -26.57 -9.49
N ASP A 42 4.30 -25.77 -8.74
CA ASP A 42 5.65 -26.09 -8.29
C ASP A 42 5.70 -27.04 -7.06
N ASN A 43 4.71 -26.95 -6.18
CA ASN A 43 4.72 -27.67 -4.91
C ASN A 43 3.37 -28.32 -4.53
N ASN A 44 2.35 -28.15 -5.35
CA ASN A 44 0.97 -28.61 -5.11
C ASN A 44 0.33 -28.06 -3.82
N GLU A 45 0.83 -26.96 -3.28
CA GLU A 45 0.18 -26.31 -2.15
C GLU A 45 -1.12 -25.61 -2.56
N VAL A 46 -2.12 -25.72 -1.70
CA VAL A 46 -3.38 -24.98 -1.85
C VAL A 46 -3.11 -23.49 -1.64
N VAL A 47 -3.54 -22.67 -2.59
CA VAL A 47 -3.48 -21.22 -2.47
C VAL A 47 -4.87 -20.62 -2.25
N GLY A 48 -4.90 -19.53 -1.50
CA GLY A 48 -6.14 -18.85 -1.14
C GLY A 48 -6.83 -19.44 0.09
N GLU A 49 -7.80 -18.67 0.60
CA GLU A 49 -8.60 -19.05 1.76
C GLU A 49 -9.97 -19.58 1.30
N GLY A 50 -10.04 -20.86 1.02
CA GLY A 50 -11.26 -21.56 0.67
C GLY A 50 -11.44 -21.83 -0.83
N SER A 51 -12.64 -22.33 -1.18
CA SER A 51 -12.99 -22.74 -2.53
C SER A 51 -13.51 -21.58 -3.39
N VAL A 52 -13.35 -21.73 -4.71
CA VAL A 52 -13.88 -20.79 -5.72
C VAL A 52 -14.89 -21.47 -6.63
N THR A 53 -15.64 -20.71 -7.41
CA THR A 53 -16.57 -21.24 -8.39
C THR A 53 -15.90 -21.50 -9.75
N SER A 54 -16.61 -22.17 -10.65
CA SER A 54 -16.15 -22.37 -12.02
C SER A 54 -15.85 -21.07 -12.77
N ARG A 55 -16.52 -19.97 -12.42
CA ARG A 55 -16.35 -18.65 -13.04
C ARG A 55 -15.09 -17.90 -12.61
N TYR A 56 -14.48 -18.30 -11.51
CA TYR A 56 -13.25 -17.69 -11.04
C TYR A 56 -12.10 -18.03 -11.98
N VAL A 57 -11.36 -17.03 -12.43
CA VAL A 57 -10.14 -17.19 -13.23
C VAL A 57 -8.96 -16.74 -12.38
N PRO A 58 -8.05 -17.65 -12.01
CA PRO A 58 -6.84 -17.26 -11.30
C PRO A 58 -5.95 -16.44 -12.23
N HIS A 59 -5.44 -15.31 -11.75
CA HIS A 59 -4.38 -14.58 -12.44
C HIS A 59 -3.09 -15.39 -12.37
N GLN A 60 -2.19 -15.17 -13.32
CA GLN A 60 -0.91 -15.84 -13.42
C GLN A 60 0.25 -14.89 -13.17
N THR A 61 1.44 -15.41 -12.99
CA THR A 61 2.67 -14.60 -12.88
C THR A 61 2.87 -13.69 -14.09
N GLU A 62 2.55 -14.17 -15.29
CA GLU A 62 2.64 -13.39 -16.52
C GLU A 62 1.70 -12.16 -16.53
N ASP A 63 0.54 -12.25 -15.89
CA ASP A 63 -0.35 -11.10 -15.72
C ASP A 63 0.30 -10.01 -14.86
N VAL A 64 1.03 -10.42 -13.81
CA VAL A 64 1.78 -9.51 -12.93
C VAL A 64 2.98 -8.89 -13.68
N ILE A 65 3.71 -9.70 -14.45
CA ILE A 65 4.85 -9.25 -15.26
C ILE A 65 4.40 -8.19 -16.27
N ALA A 66 3.29 -8.41 -16.98
CA ALA A 66 2.76 -7.45 -17.93
C ALA A 66 2.50 -6.07 -17.30
N LEU A 67 2.08 -6.02 -16.05
CA LEU A 67 1.89 -4.76 -15.32
C LEU A 67 3.22 -4.12 -14.90
N VAL A 68 4.21 -4.93 -14.55
CA VAL A 68 5.55 -4.44 -14.22
C VAL A 68 6.21 -3.84 -15.47
N ASP A 69 6.13 -4.52 -16.61
CA ASP A 69 6.62 -4.03 -17.91
C ASP A 69 5.90 -2.73 -18.32
N ALA A 70 4.59 -2.64 -18.13
CA ALA A 70 3.83 -1.42 -18.37
C ALA A 70 4.27 -0.27 -17.44
N CYS A 71 4.58 -0.57 -16.18
CA CYS A 71 5.14 0.41 -15.25
C CYS A 71 6.49 0.93 -15.75
N GLU A 72 7.40 0.03 -16.15
CA GLU A 72 8.72 0.40 -16.68
C GLU A 72 8.61 1.22 -17.97
N SER A 73 7.64 0.93 -18.85
CA SER A 73 7.44 1.69 -20.09
C SER A 73 6.94 3.11 -19.88
N VAL A 74 6.17 3.36 -18.80
CA VAL A 74 5.53 4.65 -18.52
C VAL A 74 6.36 5.52 -17.58
N PHE A 75 7.05 4.90 -16.62
CA PHE A 75 7.84 5.59 -15.60
C PHE A 75 9.34 5.46 -15.78
N ASP A 76 9.79 5.11 -17.01
CA ASP A 76 11.17 4.75 -17.28
C ASP A 76 11.63 3.59 -16.37
N GLU A 77 12.81 3.13 -16.40
CA GLU A 77 13.27 1.92 -15.70
C GLU A 77 12.85 1.83 -14.21
N ALA A 78 12.45 0.64 -13.75
CA ALA A 78 12.20 0.41 -12.35
C ALA A 78 13.49 0.39 -11.54
N SER A 79 13.62 1.29 -10.56
CA SER A 79 14.80 1.36 -9.70
C SER A 79 14.83 0.27 -8.64
N GLN A 80 13.66 -0.24 -8.24
CA GLN A 80 13.55 -1.25 -7.19
C GLN A 80 12.25 -2.06 -7.31
N VAL A 81 12.36 -3.39 -7.23
CA VAL A 81 11.23 -4.33 -7.15
C VAL A 81 11.31 -5.11 -5.85
N LYS A 82 10.18 -5.29 -5.18
CA LYS A 82 10.02 -6.22 -4.05
C LYS A 82 8.84 -7.13 -4.30
N THR A 83 9.04 -8.40 -4.06
CA THR A 83 8.06 -9.45 -4.27
C THR A 83 7.73 -10.17 -2.96
N HIS A 84 6.49 -10.61 -2.82
CA HIS A 84 6.05 -11.45 -1.71
C HIS A 84 4.85 -12.28 -2.13
N PHE A 85 4.84 -13.55 -1.75
CA PHE A 85 3.71 -14.45 -1.98
C PHE A 85 3.08 -14.89 -0.66
N ARG A 86 1.78 -14.62 -0.54
CA ARG A 86 0.96 -15.14 0.55
C ARG A 86 -0.50 -15.13 0.13
N ASN A 87 -1.04 -16.29 -0.20
CA ASN A 87 -2.39 -16.39 -0.78
C ASN A 87 -2.60 -15.48 -2.00
N GLY A 88 -1.52 -15.13 -2.69
CA GLY A 88 -1.53 -14.25 -3.85
C GLY A 88 -0.19 -13.57 -4.10
N HIS A 89 -0.10 -12.91 -5.24
CA HIS A 89 1.06 -12.12 -5.64
C HIS A 89 0.99 -10.72 -5.04
N TYR A 90 2.08 -10.29 -4.43
CA TYR A 90 2.28 -8.93 -3.95
C TYR A 90 3.58 -8.41 -4.51
N VAL A 91 3.52 -7.38 -5.31
CA VAL A 91 4.69 -6.74 -5.91
C VAL A 91 4.63 -5.25 -5.65
N THR A 92 5.75 -4.66 -5.27
CA THR A 92 5.91 -3.21 -5.32
C THR A 92 7.01 -2.88 -6.31
N VAL A 93 6.73 -1.91 -7.16
CA VAL A 93 7.66 -1.37 -8.14
C VAL A 93 7.88 0.10 -7.83
N SER A 94 9.14 0.50 -7.68
CA SER A 94 9.53 1.91 -7.60
C SER A 94 10.04 2.34 -8.95
N PRO A 95 9.45 3.36 -9.58
CA PRO A 95 9.96 3.96 -10.81
C PRO A 95 11.36 4.54 -10.62
N SER A 96 11.94 5.05 -11.70
CA SER A 96 13.29 5.63 -11.71
C SER A 96 13.42 6.81 -10.72
N ASP A 97 14.66 7.13 -10.36
CA ASP A 97 14.94 8.23 -9.43
C ASP A 97 14.55 9.62 -9.97
N GLU A 98 14.24 9.74 -11.27
CA GLU A 98 13.74 10.97 -11.89
C GLU A 98 12.41 11.44 -11.28
N TYR A 99 11.62 10.51 -10.75
CA TYR A 99 10.35 10.80 -10.07
C TYR A 99 10.52 11.11 -8.58
N ARG A 100 11.76 11.13 -8.08
CA ARG A 100 12.07 11.50 -6.71
C ARG A 100 11.90 13.00 -6.52
N ARG A 101 11.18 13.40 -5.47
CA ARG A 101 10.96 14.81 -5.10
C ARG A 101 11.37 15.06 -3.67
N SER A 102 12.18 16.08 -3.47
CA SER A 102 12.50 16.55 -2.11
C SER A 102 11.34 17.33 -1.53
N ILE A 103 10.98 17.01 -0.29
CA ILE A 103 9.88 17.69 0.40
C ILE A 103 10.37 18.65 1.49
N TYR A 104 11.37 18.27 2.28
CA TYR A 104 11.91 19.10 3.36
C TYR A 104 13.44 19.19 3.31
N GLY A 105 13.99 19.26 2.11
CA GLY A 105 15.43 19.24 1.89
C GLY A 105 15.95 17.86 1.45
N SER A 106 17.25 17.75 1.20
CA SER A 106 17.89 16.59 0.54
C SER A 106 17.70 15.23 1.24
N ASN A 107 17.36 15.25 2.53
CA ASN A 107 17.24 14.04 3.35
C ASN A 107 15.81 13.52 3.49
N ASP A 108 14.84 14.17 2.85
CA ASP A 108 13.43 13.79 2.92
C ASP A 108 12.81 13.85 1.53
N ASN A 109 12.70 12.69 0.91
CA ASN A 109 12.19 12.58 -0.44
C ASN A 109 10.95 11.71 -0.47
N ILE A 110 10.08 12.03 -1.42
CA ILE A 110 8.98 11.18 -1.84
C ILE A 110 9.22 10.70 -3.27
N PHE A 111 8.66 9.57 -3.59
CA PHE A 111 8.61 9.03 -4.95
C PHE A 111 7.42 8.09 -5.14
N PRO A 112 6.96 7.90 -6.37
CA PRO A 112 5.87 6.98 -6.65
C PRO A 112 6.31 5.55 -6.34
N ARG A 113 5.38 4.75 -5.85
CA ARG A 113 5.53 3.30 -5.74
C ARG A 113 4.27 2.62 -6.20
N LEU A 114 4.38 1.80 -7.21
CA LEU A 114 3.30 0.98 -7.67
C LEU A 114 3.16 -0.23 -6.75
N ILE A 115 1.93 -0.56 -6.38
CA ILE A 115 1.59 -1.71 -5.56
C ILE A 115 0.66 -2.58 -6.38
N ILE A 116 1.11 -3.77 -6.74
CA ILE A 116 0.33 -4.78 -7.45
C ILE A 116 -0.04 -5.87 -6.42
N ARG A 117 -1.33 -6.12 -6.28
CA ARG A 117 -1.85 -7.18 -5.43
C ARG A 117 -2.84 -8.06 -6.20
N GLY A 118 -2.45 -9.30 -6.43
CA GLY A 118 -3.33 -10.33 -6.95
C GLY A 118 -3.59 -11.39 -5.88
N GLY A 119 -4.72 -11.31 -5.18
CA GLY A 119 -5.07 -12.30 -4.15
C GLY A 119 -5.86 -13.48 -4.72
N TYR A 120 -5.64 -14.68 -4.17
CA TYR A 120 -6.45 -15.87 -4.42
C TYR A 120 -7.53 -16.09 -3.34
N ASP A 121 -7.72 -15.10 -2.49
CA ASP A 121 -8.66 -15.05 -1.37
C ASP A 121 -10.04 -14.46 -1.76
N ARG A 122 -10.41 -14.53 -3.04
CA ARG A 122 -11.60 -13.90 -3.65
C ARG A 122 -11.55 -12.36 -3.68
N SER A 123 -10.46 -11.76 -3.21
CA SER A 123 -10.27 -10.32 -3.41
C SER A 123 -10.05 -10.01 -4.88
N ALA A 124 -10.38 -8.79 -5.28
CA ALA A 124 -10.07 -8.32 -6.62
C ALA A 124 -8.55 -8.20 -6.80
N PHE A 125 -8.10 -8.31 -8.03
CA PHE A 125 -6.76 -7.90 -8.43
C PHE A 125 -6.68 -6.37 -8.40
N ASN A 126 -5.68 -5.82 -7.75
CA ASN A 126 -5.58 -4.39 -7.51
C ASN A 126 -4.21 -3.86 -7.94
N VAL A 127 -4.23 -2.71 -8.57
CA VAL A 127 -3.04 -1.89 -8.83
C VAL A 127 -3.27 -0.54 -8.19
N THR A 128 -2.31 -0.08 -7.41
CA THR A 128 -2.41 1.19 -6.67
C THR A 128 -1.08 1.93 -6.78
N LEU A 129 -1.14 3.19 -7.15
CA LEU A 129 -0.02 4.10 -7.03
C LEU A 129 -0.03 4.72 -5.63
N GLY A 130 1.07 4.56 -4.92
CA GLY A 130 1.26 5.14 -3.59
C GLY A 130 2.43 6.12 -3.56
N ILE A 131 2.52 6.89 -2.49
CA ILE A 131 3.63 7.79 -2.19
C ILE A 131 4.53 7.11 -1.18
N TYR A 132 5.74 6.76 -1.59
CA TYR A 132 6.75 6.28 -0.66
C TYR A 132 7.62 7.45 -0.19
N ARG A 133 7.79 7.56 1.12
CA ARG A 133 8.67 8.53 1.76
C ARG A 133 9.87 7.82 2.37
N ASP A 134 11.08 8.08 1.89
CA ASP A 134 12.28 7.33 2.28
C ASP A 134 12.74 7.61 3.71
N ALA A 135 12.53 8.80 4.24
CA ALA A 135 12.90 9.17 5.60
C ALA A 135 12.29 8.25 6.68
N CYS A 136 11.04 7.79 6.48
CA CYS A 136 10.32 6.96 7.44
C CYS A 136 9.88 5.60 6.86
N MET A 137 10.16 5.34 5.60
CA MET A 137 9.71 4.16 4.84
C MET A 137 8.18 3.97 4.84
N ASN A 138 7.43 5.06 5.03
CA ASN A 138 5.99 5.03 4.93
C ASN A 138 5.56 4.90 3.47
N LEU A 139 4.55 4.11 3.22
CA LEU A 139 3.88 4.04 1.93
C LEU A 139 2.45 4.51 2.10
N ALA A 140 2.21 5.77 1.76
CA ALA A 140 0.90 6.40 1.81
C ALA A 140 0.11 6.07 0.54
N MET A 141 -1.13 5.64 0.70
CA MET A 141 -2.08 5.41 -0.39
C MET A 141 -3.24 6.37 -0.19
N LEU A 142 -3.20 7.51 -0.86
CA LEU A 142 -4.27 8.50 -0.81
C LEU A 142 -5.44 8.03 -1.68
N ARG A 143 -6.59 7.83 -1.05
CA ARG A 143 -7.80 7.31 -1.71
C ARG A 143 -8.63 8.37 -2.40
N SER A 144 -8.39 9.62 -2.06
CA SER A 144 -9.06 10.76 -2.69
C SER A 144 -8.69 10.93 -4.16
N VAL A 145 -7.59 10.33 -4.61
CA VAL A 145 -7.13 10.39 -6.00
C VAL A 145 -7.52 9.10 -6.71
N THR A 146 -8.65 9.12 -7.40
CA THR A 146 -9.23 7.93 -8.06
C THR A 146 -8.36 7.37 -9.17
N GLU A 147 -7.58 8.21 -9.84
CA GLU A 147 -6.67 7.83 -10.92
C GLU A 147 -5.52 6.95 -10.44
N THR A 148 -5.28 6.86 -9.13
CA THR A 148 -4.19 6.06 -8.56
C THR A 148 -4.58 4.64 -8.19
N TYR A 149 -5.84 4.26 -8.39
CA TYR A 149 -6.34 2.94 -7.98
C TYR A 149 -7.15 2.28 -9.09
N GLN A 150 -6.77 1.04 -9.41
CA GLN A 150 -7.49 0.18 -10.35
C GLN A 150 -7.79 -1.18 -9.69
N SER A 151 -8.96 -1.74 -10.00
CA SER A 151 -9.42 -3.00 -9.42
C SER A 151 -10.14 -3.86 -10.44
N ILE A 152 -9.72 -5.10 -10.59
CA ILE A 152 -10.24 -6.07 -11.55
C ILE A 152 -10.73 -7.32 -10.83
N ARG A 153 -11.89 -7.82 -11.22
CA ARG A 153 -12.45 -9.06 -10.69
C ARG A 153 -11.89 -10.28 -11.40
N HIS A 154 -11.69 -11.37 -10.68
CA HIS A 154 -11.24 -12.68 -11.16
C HIS A 154 -12.38 -13.42 -11.90
N THR A 155 -12.76 -12.96 -13.08
CA THR A 155 -13.80 -13.54 -13.93
C THR A 155 -13.25 -13.90 -15.31
N SER A 156 -14.07 -14.49 -16.18
CA SER A 156 -13.70 -14.80 -17.56
C SER A 156 -13.16 -13.61 -18.38
N GLY A 157 -13.49 -12.39 -17.97
CA GLY A 157 -12.96 -11.15 -18.56
C GLY A 157 -11.64 -10.67 -17.95
N LEU A 158 -11.00 -11.43 -17.05
CA LEU A 158 -9.78 -11.00 -16.35
C LEU A 158 -8.69 -10.53 -17.33
N ARG A 159 -8.36 -11.32 -18.34
CA ARG A 159 -7.30 -10.98 -19.32
C ARG A 159 -7.60 -9.68 -20.06
N PHE A 160 -8.82 -9.56 -20.59
CA PHE A 160 -9.23 -8.32 -21.26
C PHE A 160 -9.13 -7.10 -20.34
N ALA A 161 -9.57 -7.22 -19.09
CA ALA A 161 -9.46 -6.14 -18.11
C ALA A 161 -8.00 -5.85 -17.71
N MET A 162 -7.09 -6.84 -17.76
CA MET A 162 -5.64 -6.61 -17.56
C MET A 162 -5.04 -5.83 -18.73
N ASP A 163 -5.41 -6.15 -19.98
CA ASP A 163 -4.97 -5.41 -21.17
C ASP A 163 -5.46 -3.95 -21.13
N GLU A 164 -6.71 -3.73 -20.70
CA GLU A 164 -7.25 -2.38 -20.48
C GLU A 164 -6.47 -1.64 -19.38
N LEU A 165 -6.11 -2.32 -18.29
CA LEU A 165 -5.35 -1.74 -17.20
C LEU A 165 -3.95 -1.32 -17.68
N VAL A 166 -3.26 -2.16 -18.45
CA VAL A 166 -1.97 -1.82 -19.07
C VAL A 166 -2.10 -0.55 -19.91
N ALA A 167 -3.14 -0.45 -20.73
CA ALA A 167 -3.40 0.73 -21.55
C ALA A 167 -3.71 2.01 -20.74
N GLN A 168 -4.11 1.86 -19.47
CA GLN A 168 -4.41 2.99 -18.57
C GLN A 168 -3.22 3.43 -17.70
N PHE A 169 -2.03 2.86 -17.89
CA PHE A 169 -0.87 3.23 -17.06
C PHE A 169 -0.46 4.70 -17.20
N GLU A 170 -0.70 5.34 -18.33
CA GLU A 170 -0.52 6.80 -18.49
C GLU A 170 -1.43 7.59 -17.51
N THR A 171 -2.62 7.10 -17.22
CA THR A 171 -3.50 7.69 -16.21
C THR A 171 -2.90 7.60 -14.81
N LEU A 172 -2.22 6.49 -14.47
CA LEU A 172 -1.50 6.36 -13.21
C LEU A 172 -0.34 7.36 -13.11
N LYS A 173 0.37 7.62 -14.22
CA LYS A 173 1.43 8.64 -14.28
C LYS A 173 0.87 10.04 -14.02
N ASN A 174 -0.26 10.38 -14.62
CA ASN A 174 -0.96 11.64 -14.34
C ASN A 174 -1.41 11.72 -12.87
N GLY A 175 -1.85 10.59 -12.30
CA GLY A 175 -2.17 10.47 -10.88
C GLY A 175 -0.98 10.81 -9.98
N TRP A 176 0.26 10.52 -10.38
CA TRP A 176 1.45 10.93 -9.65
C TRP A 176 1.58 12.46 -9.54
N ASN A 177 1.39 13.19 -10.64
CA ASN A 177 1.43 14.65 -10.63
C ASN A 177 0.37 15.24 -9.68
N THR A 178 -0.82 14.64 -9.63
CA THR A 178 -1.88 15.02 -8.69
C THR A 178 -1.46 14.74 -7.24
N LEU A 179 -0.90 13.56 -6.96
CA LEU A 179 -0.39 13.21 -5.63
C LEU A 179 0.75 14.13 -5.18
N GLU A 180 1.68 14.46 -6.07
CA GLU A 180 2.78 15.39 -5.79
C GLU A 180 2.23 16.77 -5.40
N SER A 181 1.26 17.30 -6.16
CA SER A 181 0.61 18.57 -5.88
C SER A 181 -0.11 18.57 -4.53
N LEU A 182 -0.84 17.51 -4.21
CA LEU A 182 -1.50 17.35 -2.91
C LEU A 182 -0.51 17.32 -1.74
N VAL A 183 0.62 16.63 -1.89
CA VAL A 183 1.67 16.63 -0.87
C VAL A 183 2.21 18.04 -0.67
N HIS A 184 2.49 18.79 -1.73
CA HIS A 184 2.95 20.17 -1.62
C HIS A 184 1.93 21.06 -0.92
N ASN A 185 0.65 20.94 -1.24
CA ASN A 185 -0.41 21.69 -0.57
C ASN A 185 -0.48 21.33 0.92
N MET A 186 -0.46 20.04 1.26
CA MET A 186 -0.44 19.59 2.65
C MET A 186 0.83 20.02 3.42
N GLN A 187 1.96 20.22 2.74
CA GLN A 187 3.18 20.75 3.35
C GLN A 187 3.06 22.24 3.69
N ALA A 188 2.36 22.99 2.84
CA ALA A 188 2.15 24.43 3.01
C ALA A 188 1.07 24.76 4.03
N ALA A 189 0.21 23.80 4.37
CA ALA A 189 -0.88 24.00 5.32
C ALA A 189 -0.43 23.63 6.74
N ASP A 190 -0.49 24.59 7.66
CA ASP A 190 -0.18 24.39 9.08
C ASP A 190 -1.40 23.87 9.85
N VAL A 191 -1.17 22.93 10.74
CA VAL A 191 -2.19 22.39 11.65
C VAL A 191 -1.64 22.29 13.08
N SER A 192 -2.53 22.44 14.07
CA SER A 192 -2.21 22.05 15.46
C SER A 192 -2.19 20.52 15.53
N MET A 193 -1.04 19.93 15.85
CA MET A 193 -0.92 18.48 16.00
C MET A 193 -1.80 17.93 17.12
N VAL A 194 -2.03 18.72 18.18
CA VAL A 194 -2.91 18.34 19.30
C VAL A 194 -4.35 18.22 18.82
N ASP A 195 -4.86 19.26 18.16
CA ASP A 195 -6.24 19.27 17.66
C ASP A 195 -6.44 18.21 16.57
N PHE A 196 -5.46 18.05 15.67
CA PHE A 196 -5.48 17.01 14.66
C PHE A 196 -5.59 15.60 15.27
N LEU A 197 -4.81 15.31 16.31
CA LEU A 197 -4.88 14.02 16.99
C LEU A 197 -6.18 13.83 17.77
N ASN A 198 -6.73 14.88 18.37
CA ASN A 198 -8.01 14.83 19.07
C ASN A 198 -9.16 14.53 18.08
N GLU A 199 -9.09 15.08 16.87
CA GLU A 199 -10.04 14.74 15.81
C GLU A 199 -9.90 13.29 15.36
N VAL A 200 -8.68 12.80 15.12
CA VAL A 200 -8.44 11.42 14.67
C VAL A 200 -8.74 10.40 15.76
N TYR A 201 -8.38 10.71 16.99
CA TYR A 201 -8.55 9.90 18.18
C TYR A 201 -9.19 10.72 19.31
N PRO A 202 -10.50 10.87 19.32
CA PRO A 202 -11.19 11.60 20.38
C PRO A 202 -10.77 11.09 21.77
N GLU A 203 -10.70 12.00 22.73
CA GLU A 203 -10.46 11.64 24.12
C GLU A 203 -11.55 10.69 24.61
N PRO A 204 -11.20 9.70 25.43
CA PRO A 204 -12.21 8.86 26.07
C PRO A 204 -13.16 9.68 26.91
N ASP A 205 -14.43 9.28 26.96
CA ASP A 205 -15.45 9.91 27.79
C ASP A 205 -15.00 9.97 29.26
N ALA A 206 -15.53 10.94 30.01
CA ALA A 206 -15.14 11.18 31.40
C ALA A 206 -15.38 9.97 32.33
N ASP A 207 -16.31 9.09 31.97
CA ASP A 207 -16.64 7.84 32.69
C ASP A 207 -15.88 6.61 32.11
N ALA A 208 -15.04 6.81 31.10
CA ALA A 208 -14.25 5.73 30.52
C ALA A 208 -13.28 5.16 31.57
N GLY A 209 -13.15 3.85 31.59
CA GLY A 209 -12.23 3.18 32.50
C GLY A 209 -10.75 3.56 32.25
N GLN A 210 -9.94 3.52 33.32
CA GLN A 210 -8.50 3.86 33.28
C GLN A 210 -7.72 3.23 32.14
N ARG A 211 -8.13 2.03 31.68
CA ARG A 211 -7.51 1.35 30.54
C ARG A 211 -7.70 2.12 29.24
N ALA A 212 -8.88 2.68 28.98
CA ALA A 212 -9.16 3.45 27.77
C ALA A 212 -8.30 4.73 27.74
N VAL A 213 -8.23 5.44 28.86
CA VAL A 213 -7.39 6.64 29.01
C VAL A 213 -5.90 6.30 28.77
N THR A 214 -5.43 5.20 29.34
CA THR A 214 -4.04 4.76 29.17
C THR A 214 -3.74 4.39 27.72
N ILE A 215 -4.64 3.69 27.03
CA ILE A 215 -4.49 3.33 25.60
C ILE A 215 -4.44 4.58 24.75
N HIS A 216 -5.33 5.54 24.97
CA HIS A 216 -5.39 6.81 24.25
C HIS A 216 -4.08 7.57 24.41
N ARG A 217 -3.64 7.82 25.64
CA ARG A 217 -2.41 8.51 25.96
C ARG A 217 -1.18 7.84 25.32
N ASN A 218 -1.04 6.51 25.49
CA ASN A 218 0.12 5.79 24.93
C ASN A 218 0.15 5.83 23.39
N ARG A 219 -1.01 5.87 22.74
CA ARG A 219 -1.11 6.00 21.29
C ARG A 219 -0.67 7.37 20.82
N THR A 220 -1.24 8.42 21.37
CA THR A 220 -0.94 9.80 20.99
C THR A 220 0.53 10.13 21.26
N GLU A 221 1.09 9.73 22.41
CA GLU A 221 2.51 9.87 22.71
C GLU A 221 3.42 9.14 21.70
N LYS A 222 3.06 7.92 21.28
CA LYS A 222 3.84 7.19 20.27
C LYS A 222 3.86 7.91 18.93
N ILE A 223 2.72 8.48 18.51
CA ILE A 223 2.61 9.25 17.28
C ILE A 223 3.47 10.50 17.36
N PHE A 224 3.41 11.25 18.45
CA PHE A 224 4.26 12.42 18.69
C PHE A 224 5.76 12.07 18.67
N ARG A 225 6.15 11.03 19.37
CA ARG A 225 7.55 10.56 19.39
C ARG A 225 8.05 10.13 18.02
N ARG A 226 7.15 9.55 17.20
CA ARG A 226 7.47 9.20 15.82
C ARG A 226 7.71 10.44 14.98
N LEU A 227 6.79 11.39 14.99
CA LEU A 227 6.91 12.66 14.28
C LEU A 227 8.20 13.39 14.68
N GLN A 228 8.49 13.48 15.96
CA GLN A 228 9.70 14.11 16.47
C GLN A 228 10.99 13.44 15.93
N ARG A 229 11.04 12.10 15.93
CA ARG A 229 12.17 11.36 15.38
C ARG A 229 12.34 11.59 13.87
N GLU A 230 11.22 11.64 13.12
CA GLU A 230 11.25 11.89 11.69
C GLU A 230 11.75 13.29 11.37
N ARG A 231 11.33 14.30 12.12
CA ARG A 231 11.84 15.69 11.98
C ARG A 231 13.35 15.75 12.20
N ILE A 232 13.84 15.16 13.31
CA ILE A 232 15.27 15.13 13.62
C ILE A 232 16.05 14.40 12.51
N LYS A 233 15.55 13.25 12.05
CA LYS A 233 16.19 12.46 10.97
C LYS A 233 16.33 13.24 9.67
N THR A 234 15.36 14.10 9.37
CA THR A 234 15.34 14.94 8.17
C THR A 234 16.01 16.30 8.34
N GLY A 235 16.65 16.54 9.49
CA GLY A 235 17.36 17.79 9.78
C GLY A 235 16.43 18.96 10.14
N ARG A 236 15.17 18.69 10.45
CA ARG A 236 14.19 19.71 10.84
C ARG A 236 14.23 19.96 12.35
N PRO A 237 13.88 21.17 12.80
CA PRO A 237 13.82 21.48 14.23
C PRO A 237 12.78 20.61 14.94
N ALA A 238 13.00 20.37 16.22
CA ALA A 238 12.02 19.76 17.08
C ALA A 238 10.71 20.57 17.06
N ILE A 239 9.59 19.88 17.33
CA ILE A 239 8.30 20.57 17.50
C ILE A 239 8.41 21.44 18.76
N ASP A 240 8.05 22.69 18.62
CA ASP A 240 8.04 23.65 19.73
C ASP A 240 6.73 23.58 20.54
N SER A 241 6.57 24.50 21.49
CA SER A 241 5.41 24.58 22.36
C SER A 241 4.11 24.95 21.64
N SER A 242 4.17 25.40 20.39
CA SER A 242 2.96 25.70 19.60
C SER A 242 2.29 24.44 19.09
N PHE A 243 3.03 23.32 19.04
CA PHE A 243 2.62 22.07 18.42
C PHE A 243 2.15 22.20 16.97
N THR A 244 2.60 23.26 16.29
CA THR A 244 2.27 23.50 14.88
C THR A 244 3.18 22.67 13.97
N VAL A 245 2.56 21.97 13.04
CA VAL A 245 3.22 21.10 12.05
C VAL A 245 2.49 21.20 10.73
N SER A 246 3.10 20.76 9.63
CA SER A 246 2.35 20.71 8.38
C SER A 246 1.31 19.58 8.39
N ALA A 247 0.22 19.76 7.63
CA ALA A 247 -0.81 18.73 7.49
C ALA A 247 -0.23 17.41 6.95
N TRP A 248 0.77 17.47 6.07
CA TRP A 248 1.51 16.31 5.59
C TRP A 248 2.24 15.55 6.71
N GLU A 249 2.90 16.27 7.62
CA GLU A 249 3.57 15.66 8.77
C GLU A 249 2.58 15.00 9.72
N ALA A 250 1.48 15.68 10.01
CA ALA A 250 0.43 15.16 10.88
C ALA A 250 -0.17 13.86 10.31
N TYR A 251 -0.53 13.87 9.02
CA TYR A 251 -1.00 12.69 8.30
C TYR A 251 0.03 11.54 8.34
N ASN A 252 1.30 11.82 7.96
CA ASN A 252 2.34 10.80 7.93
C ASN A 252 2.64 10.19 9.30
N ALA A 253 2.56 10.97 10.38
CA ALA A 253 2.76 10.45 11.72
C ALA A 253 1.69 9.43 12.11
N VAL A 254 0.42 9.69 11.77
CA VAL A 254 -0.69 8.75 12.00
C VAL A 254 -0.55 7.52 11.10
N GLN A 255 -0.31 7.72 9.81
CA GLN A 255 -0.12 6.64 8.84
C GLN A 255 1.06 5.73 9.24
N GLY A 256 2.19 6.32 9.57
CA GLY A 256 3.38 5.59 10.00
C GLY A 256 3.18 4.83 11.32
N PHE A 257 2.42 5.38 12.25
CA PHE A 257 2.04 4.64 13.46
C PHE A 257 1.25 3.38 13.12
N HIS A 258 0.27 3.46 12.23
CA HIS A 258 -0.52 2.30 11.83
C HIS A 258 0.29 1.28 11.02
N GLN A 259 1.24 1.73 10.21
CA GLN A 259 2.08 0.84 9.41
C GLN A 259 3.15 0.13 10.26
N TRP A 260 3.73 0.79 11.26
CA TRP A 260 4.91 0.27 11.94
C TRP A 260 4.74 -0.03 13.43
N ASP A 261 3.98 0.80 14.15
CA ASP A 261 3.94 0.80 15.61
C ASP A 261 2.62 0.25 16.19
N ALA A 262 1.54 0.21 15.39
CA ALA A 262 0.26 -0.33 15.84
C ALA A 262 0.34 -1.85 16.05
N PRO A 263 -0.44 -2.40 17.01
CA PRO A 263 -0.54 -3.84 17.21
C PRO A 263 -0.90 -4.58 15.92
N ARG A 264 -0.17 -5.63 15.64
CA ARG A 264 -0.41 -6.46 14.43
C ARG A 264 -1.56 -7.42 14.67
N ARG A 265 -2.36 -7.62 13.64
CA ARG A 265 -3.29 -8.75 13.62
C ARG A 265 -2.49 -10.05 13.52
N GLU A 266 -2.98 -11.09 14.17
CA GLU A 266 -2.41 -12.42 14.05
C GLU A 266 -2.30 -12.82 12.56
N GLY A 267 -1.15 -13.38 12.18
CA GLY A 267 -0.89 -13.73 10.79
C GLY A 267 -0.36 -12.62 9.88
N PHE A 268 -0.40 -11.34 10.26
CA PHE A 268 0.10 -10.20 9.47
C PHE A 268 1.55 -9.88 9.86
N LYS A 269 2.53 -10.45 9.17
CA LYS A 269 3.96 -10.37 9.53
C LYS A 269 4.82 -9.56 8.54
N GLY A 270 4.43 -9.49 7.26
CA GLY A 270 5.20 -8.87 6.20
C GLY A 270 5.05 -7.36 6.07
N GLU A 271 5.92 -6.73 5.27
CA GLU A 271 5.83 -5.30 4.92
C GLU A 271 4.50 -4.98 4.22
N PHE A 272 4.08 -5.82 3.26
CA PHE A 272 2.81 -5.66 2.55
C PHE A 272 1.60 -5.72 3.46
N ASP A 273 1.59 -6.65 4.41
CA ASP A 273 0.50 -6.76 5.38
C ASP A 273 0.36 -5.48 6.20
N ARG A 274 1.48 -4.86 6.56
CA ARG A 274 1.52 -3.59 7.30
C ARG A 274 0.97 -2.44 6.47
N ILE A 275 1.37 -2.35 5.21
CA ILE A 275 0.88 -1.34 4.27
C ILE A 275 -0.63 -1.46 4.13
N LEU A 276 -1.14 -2.67 3.89
CA LEU A 276 -2.56 -2.92 3.73
C LEU A 276 -3.36 -2.67 5.02
N GLN A 277 -2.79 -2.99 6.18
CA GLN A 277 -3.41 -2.72 7.47
C GLN A 277 -3.54 -1.21 7.70
N ALA A 278 -2.48 -0.45 7.45
CA ALA A 278 -2.51 1.00 7.56
C ALA A 278 -3.53 1.62 6.61
N ALA A 279 -3.52 1.24 5.33
CA ALA A 279 -4.44 1.75 4.33
C ALA A 279 -5.92 1.48 4.63
N LYS A 280 -6.22 0.41 5.37
CA LYS A 280 -7.59 0.06 5.78
C LYS A 280 -8.00 0.67 7.12
N ALA A 281 -7.05 1.24 7.87
CA ALA A 281 -7.32 1.79 9.20
C ALA A 281 -8.19 3.05 9.12
N GLN A 282 -9.32 3.04 9.80
CA GLN A 282 -10.21 4.21 9.83
C GLN A 282 -9.52 5.50 10.32
N PRO A 283 -8.64 5.48 11.35
CA PRO A 283 -7.90 6.67 11.75
C PRO A 283 -6.97 7.22 10.65
N VAL A 284 -6.38 6.37 9.82
CA VAL A 284 -5.55 6.84 8.69
C VAL A 284 -6.40 7.56 7.65
N ARG A 285 -7.58 7.05 7.35
CA ARG A 285 -8.52 7.71 6.43
C ARG A 285 -8.99 9.06 6.97
N LYS A 286 -9.36 9.10 8.27
CA LYS A 286 -9.76 10.35 8.91
C LYS A 286 -8.61 11.37 8.92
N ALA A 287 -7.38 10.92 9.15
CA ALA A 287 -6.21 11.77 9.07
C ALA A 287 -5.95 12.28 7.64
N GLU A 288 -6.20 11.47 6.62
CA GLU A 288 -6.15 11.88 5.20
C GLU A 288 -7.18 12.99 4.94
N ASP A 289 -8.44 12.76 5.30
CA ASP A 289 -9.52 13.74 5.09
C ASP A 289 -9.22 15.09 5.76
N LEU A 290 -8.74 15.06 7.00
CA LEU A 290 -8.36 16.28 7.74
C LEU A 290 -7.17 17.01 7.09
N ALA A 291 -6.14 16.27 6.66
CA ALA A 291 -4.97 16.87 6.04
C ALA A 291 -5.29 17.50 4.68
N LEU A 292 -6.15 16.85 3.89
CA LEU A 292 -6.63 17.39 2.62
C LEU A 292 -7.54 18.62 2.82
N ALA A 293 -8.41 18.59 3.82
CA ALA A 293 -9.27 19.72 4.15
C ALA A 293 -8.46 20.95 4.61
N ALA A 294 -7.36 20.75 5.33
CA ALA A 294 -6.46 21.83 5.73
C ALA A 294 -5.67 22.41 4.55
N ALA A 295 -5.48 21.63 3.48
CA ALA A 295 -4.70 21.99 2.30
C ALA A 295 -5.55 22.57 1.14
N ALA A 296 -6.88 22.57 1.28
CA ALA A 296 -7.83 23.09 0.29
C ALA A 296 -7.98 24.61 0.38
#